data_8362ecde79053b875b8163ff2f473606
#
_entry.id   8362ecde79053b875b8163ff2f473606
#
_cell.length_a   1.000
_cell.length_b   1.000
_cell.length_c   1.000
_cell.angle_alpha   90.00
_cell.angle_beta   90.00
_cell.angle_gamma   90.00
#
_symmetry.space_group_name_H-M   'P 1'
#
loop_
_entity.id
_entity.type
_entity.pdbx_description
1 polymer ?
#
loop_
_entity_poly.entity_id
_entity_poly.type
_entity_poly.pdbx_seq_one_letter_code
_entity_poly.pdbx_strand_id
1 'polypeptide(L)'
;QRSLIKYLNKVINNEDSDFKLLIKELFGIDKLDGQIIIATHSPSIILNDFKQIIRLYKEGTSTKIVSGTNLSLGEQLEKHLLLHFPFIKEAFFARCAIFVEGDSEYGSFPLFAKKCDIDLDDCGICVIQAGGDSVLQLIQLAEKFGIPCIGIRDSDGDNTPTSIPNLWKTTERDFEAELMKLIDIGREEVLCDILCEYDSEKQERILNAQALNKRAYKKYGYLTAPISTDLKLSDIDKTNITNLKAYYSTWFGINKSQP
;
A
#
# COMPACT_ATOMS: atom_id res chain seq x y z
N GLN A 1 12.81 -20.03 -1.02
CA GLN A 1 11.50 -20.63 -0.68
C GLN A 1 10.63 -20.86 -1.91
N ARG A 2 10.39 -19.86 -2.77
CA ARG A 2 9.59 -20.01 -4.02
C ARG A 2 10.16 -21.07 -4.97
N SER A 3 11.49 -21.19 -5.06
CA SER A 3 12.15 -22.19 -5.91
C SER A 3 11.86 -23.60 -5.44
N LEU A 4 11.84 -23.83 -4.12
CA LEU A 4 11.52 -25.13 -3.55
C LEU A 4 10.08 -25.55 -3.91
N ILE A 5 9.10 -24.64 -3.78
CA ILE A 5 7.71 -24.95 -4.10
C ILE A 5 7.54 -25.24 -5.60
N LYS A 6 8.21 -24.46 -6.45
CA LYS A 6 8.21 -24.73 -7.89
C LYS A 6 8.80 -26.11 -8.21
N TYR A 7 9.87 -26.47 -7.52
CA TYR A 7 10.49 -27.79 -7.69
C TYR A 7 9.55 -28.91 -7.23
N LEU A 8 8.97 -28.79 -6.04
CA LEU A 8 8.00 -29.75 -5.52
C LEU A 8 6.81 -29.94 -6.45
N ASN A 9 6.29 -28.85 -7.02
CA ASN A 9 5.22 -28.93 -8.02
C ASN A 9 5.64 -29.70 -9.28
N LYS A 10 6.85 -29.48 -9.79
CA LYS A 10 7.39 -30.26 -10.91
C LYS A 10 7.48 -31.74 -10.60
N VAL A 11 7.95 -32.07 -9.40
CA VAL A 11 8.09 -33.46 -8.94
C VAL A 11 6.71 -34.14 -8.90
N ILE A 12 5.72 -33.53 -8.27
CA ILE A 12 4.37 -34.13 -8.12
C ILE A 12 3.63 -34.19 -9.46
N ASN A 13 3.82 -33.20 -10.32
CA ASN A 13 3.24 -33.22 -11.65
C ASN A 13 3.97 -34.15 -12.65
N ASN A 14 5.01 -34.84 -12.18
CA ASN A 14 5.85 -35.71 -13.00
C ASN A 14 6.55 -34.98 -14.17
N GLU A 15 6.89 -33.71 -13.96
CA GLU A 15 7.59 -32.86 -14.93
C GLU A 15 9.12 -32.93 -14.79
N ASP A 16 9.62 -33.49 -13.67
CA ASP A 16 11.04 -33.70 -13.42
C ASP A 16 11.47 -35.11 -13.87
N SER A 17 12.22 -35.17 -14.97
CA SER A 17 12.64 -36.40 -15.59
C SER A 17 13.59 -37.25 -14.72
N ASP A 18 14.51 -36.56 -14.02
CA ASP A 18 15.52 -37.23 -13.22
C ASP A 18 14.92 -37.87 -11.98
N PHE A 19 14.00 -37.13 -11.32
CA PHE A 19 13.26 -37.66 -10.20
C PHE A 19 12.33 -38.81 -10.61
N LYS A 20 11.72 -38.74 -11.79
CA LYS A 20 10.88 -39.79 -12.32
C LYS A 20 11.68 -41.09 -12.58
N LEU A 21 12.89 -40.99 -13.14
CA LEU A 21 13.77 -42.12 -13.30
C LEU A 21 14.16 -42.72 -11.94
N LEU A 22 14.51 -41.89 -10.98
CA LEU A 22 14.89 -42.32 -9.63
C LEU A 22 13.77 -43.10 -8.93
N ILE A 23 12.52 -42.62 -8.96
CA ILE A 23 11.39 -43.33 -8.32
C ILE A 23 11.05 -44.62 -9.04
N LYS A 24 11.26 -44.71 -10.34
CA LYS A 24 11.09 -45.92 -11.12
C LYS A 24 12.14 -46.96 -10.74
N GLU A 25 13.40 -46.59 -10.64
CA GLU A 25 14.50 -47.47 -10.24
C GLU A 25 14.38 -47.96 -8.80
N LEU A 26 14.04 -47.06 -7.86
CA LEU A 26 14.00 -47.39 -6.44
C LEU A 26 12.72 -48.12 -6.01
N PHE A 27 11.59 -47.73 -6.59
CA PHE A 27 10.28 -48.17 -6.12
C PHE A 27 9.42 -48.86 -7.17
N GLY A 28 9.90 -48.94 -8.40
CA GLY A 28 9.11 -49.52 -9.52
C GLY A 28 7.88 -48.69 -9.91
N ILE A 29 7.85 -47.38 -9.54
CA ILE A 29 6.72 -46.50 -9.74
C ILE A 29 7.01 -45.65 -10.98
N ASP A 30 6.12 -45.72 -11.97
CA ASP A 30 6.25 -44.93 -13.21
C ASP A 30 5.74 -43.48 -13.08
N LYS A 31 4.87 -43.21 -12.11
CA LYS A 31 4.23 -41.92 -11.93
C LYS A 31 3.89 -41.67 -10.46
N LEU A 32 4.25 -40.51 -9.95
CA LEU A 32 3.74 -40.03 -8.68
C LEU A 32 2.29 -39.58 -8.83
N ASP A 33 1.47 -39.98 -7.86
CA ASP A 33 0.12 -39.49 -7.70
C ASP A 33 -0.01 -38.95 -6.27
N GLY A 34 -0.13 -37.64 -6.16
CA GLY A 34 -0.15 -36.97 -4.86
C GLY A 34 -0.47 -35.51 -4.95
N GLN A 35 -0.60 -34.90 -3.80
CA GLN A 35 -0.83 -33.45 -3.66
C GLN A 35 0.08 -32.88 -2.58
N ILE A 36 0.37 -31.58 -2.67
CA ILE A 36 1.12 -30.83 -1.68
C ILE A 36 0.17 -29.91 -0.93
N ILE A 37 0.19 -29.99 0.40
CA ILE A 37 -0.49 -29.06 1.28
C ILE A 37 0.59 -28.36 2.10
N ILE A 38 0.66 -27.03 2.03
CA ILE A 38 1.64 -26.22 2.73
C ILE A 38 0.95 -25.29 3.70
N ALA A 39 1.25 -25.44 4.99
CA ALA A 39 0.88 -24.44 6.00
C ALA A 39 2.04 -23.45 6.16
N THR A 40 1.76 -22.16 6.08
CA THR A 40 2.78 -21.11 6.11
C THR A 40 2.28 -19.82 6.71
N HIS A 41 3.18 -19.04 7.29
CA HIS A 41 3.00 -17.63 7.63
C HIS A 41 3.83 -16.70 6.74
N SER A 42 4.47 -17.23 5.70
CA SER A 42 5.35 -16.45 4.82
C SER A 42 4.61 -15.99 3.55
N PRO A 43 4.49 -14.68 3.32
CA PRO A 43 3.94 -14.13 2.08
C PRO A 43 4.68 -14.63 0.83
N SER A 44 5.97 -14.93 0.98
CA SER A 44 6.82 -15.39 -0.13
C SER A 44 6.45 -16.78 -0.67
N ILE A 45 5.73 -17.56 0.12
CA ILE A 45 5.33 -18.94 -0.25
C ILE A 45 3.99 -18.95 -0.98
N ILE A 46 3.13 -17.96 -0.74
CA ILE A 46 1.82 -17.88 -1.39
C ILE A 46 1.99 -17.85 -2.91
N LEU A 47 1.34 -18.80 -3.57
CA LEU A 47 1.28 -18.86 -5.03
C LEU A 47 0.43 -17.72 -5.59
N ASN A 48 0.63 -17.39 -6.88
CA ASN A 48 -0.14 -16.34 -7.53
C ASN A 48 -1.55 -16.79 -7.94
N ASP A 49 -1.86 -18.07 -7.81
CA ASP A 49 -3.18 -18.61 -8.05
C ASP A 49 -3.98 -18.61 -6.73
N PHE A 50 -4.88 -17.67 -6.60
CA PHE A 50 -5.70 -17.52 -5.40
C PHE A 50 -6.61 -18.72 -5.13
N LYS A 51 -6.97 -19.50 -6.16
CA LYS A 51 -7.81 -20.71 -6.04
C LYS A 51 -7.12 -21.79 -5.20
N GLN A 52 -5.81 -21.76 -5.12
CA GLN A 52 -5.02 -22.69 -4.31
C GLN A 52 -4.83 -22.23 -2.86
N ILE A 53 -5.38 -21.07 -2.48
CA ILE A 53 -5.22 -20.53 -1.14
C ILE A 53 -6.40 -20.93 -0.28
N ILE A 54 -6.09 -21.46 0.90
CA ILE A 54 -7.05 -21.67 1.99
C ILE A 54 -6.58 -20.79 3.14
N ARG A 55 -7.36 -19.77 3.48
CA ARG A 55 -7.07 -18.89 4.62
C ARG A 55 -7.84 -19.36 5.84
N LEU A 56 -7.09 -19.58 6.94
CA LEU A 56 -7.67 -19.83 8.27
C LEU A 56 -7.43 -18.59 9.12
N TYR A 57 -8.47 -18.11 9.79
CA TYR A 57 -8.37 -16.97 10.67
C TYR A 57 -9.32 -17.09 11.85
N LYS A 58 -9.08 -16.32 12.90
CA LYS A 58 -9.95 -16.26 14.07
C LYS A 58 -10.91 -15.07 13.97
N GLU A 59 -12.16 -15.32 14.26
CA GLU A 59 -13.19 -14.32 14.46
C GLU A 59 -13.79 -14.53 15.86
N GLY A 60 -13.39 -13.70 16.80
CA GLY A 60 -13.65 -13.95 18.22
C GLY A 60 -13.02 -15.27 18.69
N THR A 61 -13.85 -16.18 19.20
CA THR A 61 -13.43 -17.52 19.65
C THR A 61 -13.51 -18.58 18.56
N SER A 62 -14.11 -18.27 17.40
CA SER A 62 -14.33 -19.22 16.30
C SER A 62 -13.18 -19.16 15.30
N THR A 63 -12.83 -20.33 14.74
CA THR A 63 -11.95 -20.42 13.57
C THR A 63 -12.79 -20.39 12.30
N LYS A 64 -12.50 -19.50 11.40
CA LYS A 64 -13.10 -19.37 10.08
C LYS A 64 -12.15 -19.88 9.01
N ILE A 65 -12.71 -20.42 7.95
CA ILE A 65 -11.97 -20.94 6.81
C ILE A 65 -12.57 -20.34 5.54
N VAL A 66 -11.71 -19.78 4.71
CA VAL A 66 -12.07 -19.32 3.36
C VAL A 66 -11.16 -20.01 2.35
N SER A 67 -11.77 -20.67 1.38
CA SER A 67 -11.05 -21.29 0.27
C SER A 67 -11.22 -20.46 -1.00
N GLY A 68 -10.10 -20.10 -1.64
CA GLY A 68 -10.10 -19.38 -2.90
C GLY A 68 -10.84 -20.13 -4.02
N THR A 69 -10.86 -21.47 -3.97
CA THR A 69 -11.61 -22.29 -4.94
C THR A 69 -13.12 -22.01 -4.90
N ASN A 70 -13.64 -21.67 -3.72
CA ASN A 70 -15.07 -21.40 -3.52
C ASN A 70 -15.44 -19.93 -3.79
N LEU A 71 -14.46 -19.08 -4.09
CA LEU A 71 -14.70 -17.67 -4.38
C LEU A 71 -15.02 -17.49 -5.87
N SER A 72 -16.20 -16.92 -6.13
CA SER A 72 -16.53 -16.39 -7.44
C SER A 72 -16.11 -14.92 -7.49
N LEU A 73 -15.07 -14.63 -8.24
CA LEU A 73 -14.59 -13.28 -8.52
C LEU A 73 -15.05 -12.94 -9.94
N GLY A 74 -15.62 -11.75 -10.14
CA GLY A 74 -15.91 -11.29 -11.50
C GLY A 74 -14.61 -11.06 -12.30
N GLU A 75 -14.70 -11.09 -13.64
CA GLU A 75 -13.53 -10.94 -14.52
C GLU A 75 -12.66 -9.73 -14.20
N GLN A 76 -13.27 -8.62 -13.84
CA GLN A 76 -12.57 -7.40 -13.46
C GLN A 76 -11.70 -7.61 -12.21
N LEU A 77 -12.23 -8.28 -11.20
CA LEU A 77 -11.52 -8.55 -9.96
C LEU A 77 -10.42 -9.59 -10.15
N GLU A 78 -10.65 -10.61 -10.97
CA GLU A 78 -9.61 -11.59 -11.34
C GLU A 78 -8.43 -10.93 -12.06
N LYS A 79 -8.71 -10.00 -12.98
CA LYS A 79 -7.67 -9.24 -13.67
C LYS A 79 -6.85 -8.38 -12.70
N HIS A 80 -7.50 -7.66 -11.81
CA HIS A 80 -6.81 -6.87 -10.78
C HIS A 80 -5.99 -7.75 -9.85
N LEU A 81 -6.49 -8.91 -9.50
CA LEU A 81 -5.75 -9.90 -8.72
C LEU A 81 -4.44 -10.31 -9.38
N LEU A 82 -4.46 -10.62 -10.66
CA LEU A 82 -3.25 -11.02 -11.39
C LEU A 82 -2.19 -9.93 -11.36
N LEU A 83 -2.59 -8.66 -11.43
CA LEU A 83 -1.68 -7.52 -11.42
C LEU A 83 -1.14 -7.20 -10.02
N HIS A 84 -2.01 -7.19 -9.02
CA HIS A 84 -1.68 -6.69 -7.69
C HIS A 84 -1.39 -7.80 -6.67
N PHE A 85 -1.66 -9.07 -7.01
CA PHE A 85 -1.48 -10.19 -6.09
C PHE A 85 -0.08 -10.28 -5.45
N PRO A 86 1.02 -9.97 -6.14
CA PRO A 86 2.33 -9.94 -5.52
C PRO A 86 2.43 -8.97 -4.33
N PHE A 87 1.70 -7.87 -4.37
CA PHE A 87 1.73 -6.81 -3.34
C PHE A 87 0.79 -7.11 -2.18
N ILE A 88 -0.34 -7.76 -2.42
CA ILE A 88 -1.34 -8.02 -1.38
C ILE A 88 -1.07 -9.28 -0.54
N LYS A 89 -0.03 -10.05 -0.86
CA LYS A 89 0.29 -11.30 -0.15
C LYS A 89 0.48 -11.11 1.34
N GLU A 90 1.00 -9.97 1.73
CA GLU A 90 1.20 -9.60 3.13
C GLU A 90 -0.12 -9.46 3.87
N ALA A 91 -1.16 -8.91 3.23
CA ALA A 91 -2.48 -8.76 3.81
C ALA A 91 -3.09 -10.08 4.30
N PHE A 92 -2.73 -11.22 3.68
CA PHE A 92 -3.25 -12.52 4.10
C PHE A 92 -2.82 -12.91 5.53
N PHE A 93 -1.74 -12.31 6.03
CA PHE A 93 -1.18 -12.57 7.36
C PHE A 93 -1.41 -11.42 8.34
N ALA A 94 -1.77 -10.25 7.83
CA ALA A 94 -2.04 -9.08 8.65
C ALA A 94 -3.36 -9.23 9.44
N ARG A 95 -3.43 -8.53 10.56
CA ARG A 95 -4.68 -8.34 11.33
C ARG A 95 -5.61 -7.37 10.63
N CYS A 96 -5.03 -6.37 9.95
CA CYS A 96 -5.75 -5.40 9.12
C CYS A 96 -4.86 -4.93 7.99
N ALA A 97 -5.43 -4.70 6.81
CA ALA A 97 -4.74 -4.09 5.70
C ALA A 97 -5.26 -2.69 5.43
N ILE A 98 -4.37 -1.74 5.20
CA ILE A 98 -4.69 -0.40 4.75
C ILE A 98 -4.27 -0.30 3.28
N PHE A 99 -5.25 -0.19 2.40
CA PHE A 99 -5.00 0.01 0.97
C PHE A 99 -4.99 1.51 0.67
N VAL A 100 -3.89 2.00 0.12
CA VAL A 100 -3.70 3.41 -0.22
C VAL A 100 -3.48 3.58 -1.72
N GLU A 101 -3.81 4.76 -2.23
CA GLU A 101 -3.78 5.00 -3.66
C GLU A 101 -2.36 5.15 -4.20
N GLY A 102 -1.49 5.88 -3.50
CA GLY A 102 -0.20 6.30 -3.99
C GLY A 102 0.97 6.10 -3.04
N ASP A 103 2.13 6.56 -3.52
CA ASP A 103 3.40 6.50 -2.79
C ASP A 103 3.40 7.42 -1.56
N SER A 104 2.73 8.57 -1.66
CA SER A 104 2.68 9.57 -0.59
C SER A 104 2.04 9.00 0.68
N GLU A 105 0.89 8.36 0.53
CA GLU A 105 0.18 7.72 1.64
C GLU A 105 0.97 6.53 2.16
N TYR A 106 1.48 5.69 1.24
CA TYR A 106 2.27 4.51 1.60
C TYR A 106 3.47 4.86 2.48
N GLY A 107 4.22 5.90 2.11
CA GLY A 107 5.37 6.36 2.89
C GLY A 107 5.00 7.11 4.17
N SER A 108 3.87 7.83 4.17
CA SER A 108 3.49 8.71 5.28
C SER A 108 2.80 7.98 6.42
N PHE A 109 1.97 6.97 6.14
CA PHE A 109 1.15 6.31 7.18
C PHE A 109 1.97 5.72 8.33
N PRO A 110 3.09 5.01 8.08
CA PRO A 110 3.93 4.52 9.18
C PRO A 110 4.49 5.66 10.05
N LEU A 111 4.86 6.79 9.43
CA LEU A 111 5.38 7.96 10.14
C LEU A 111 4.30 8.63 11.00
N PHE A 112 3.09 8.78 10.46
CA PHE A 112 1.95 9.31 11.22
C PHE A 112 1.57 8.41 12.39
N ALA A 113 1.52 7.10 12.17
CA ALA A 113 1.25 6.13 13.22
C ALA A 113 2.26 6.27 14.37
N LYS A 114 3.54 6.34 14.04
CA LYS A 114 4.62 6.55 15.02
C LYS A 114 4.46 7.86 15.79
N LYS A 115 4.05 8.96 15.14
CA LYS A 115 3.75 10.24 15.81
C LYS A 115 2.53 10.16 16.74
N CYS A 116 1.67 9.17 16.54
CA CYS A 116 0.54 8.86 17.40
C CYS A 116 0.87 7.77 18.45
N ASP A 117 2.15 7.43 18.62
CA ASP A 117 2.61 6.34 19.49
C ASP A 117 2.02 4.97 19.12
N ILE A 118 1.76 4.76 17.82
CA ILE A 118 1.25 3.51 17.26
C ILE A 118 2.34 2.88 16.40
N ASP A 119 2.74 1.65 16.75
CA ASP A 119 3.54 0.80 15.89
C ASP A 119 2.61 -0.09 15.06
N LEU A 120 2.66 0.08 13.74
CA LEU A 120 1.80 -0.68 12.83
C LEU A 120 2.15 -2.16 12.81
N ASP A 121 3.43 -2.50 12.92
CA ASP A 121 3.90 -3.89 12.93
C ASP A 121 3.43 -4.61 14.20
N ASP A 122 3.56 -3.97 15.37
CA ASP A 122 3.05 -4.50 16.65
C ASP A 122 1.52 -4.67 16.63
N CYS A 123 0.81 -3.78 15.95
CA CYS A 123 -0.62 -3.90 15.72
C CYS A 123 -0.98 -4.98 14.68
N GLY A 124 -0.02 -5.48 13.91
CA GLY A 124 -0.23 -6.39 12.81
C GLY A 124 -0.97 -5.74 11.63
N ILE A 125 -0.71 -4.46 11.40
CA ILE A 125 -1.31 -3.68 10.31
C ILE A 125 -0.30 -3.54 9.19
N CYS A 126 -0.67 -3.90 7.97
CA CYS A 126 0.14 -3.62 6.79
C CYS A 126 -0.48 -2.50 5.95
N VAL A 127 0.37 -1.63 5.45
CA VAL A 127 -0.01 -0.60 4.46
C VAL A 127 0.39 -1.12 3.08
N ILE A 128 -0.54 -1.08 2.14
CA ILE A 128 -0.34 -1.64 0.79
C ILE A 128 -0.73 -0.59 -0.24
N GLN A 129 0.21 -0.27 -1.10
CA GLN A 129 -0.06 0.58 -2.24
C GLN A 129 -0.89 -0.17 -3.29
N ALA A 130 -2.06 0.37 -3.61
CA ALA A 130 -3.01 -0.24 -4.53
C ALA A 130 -2.78 0.16 -6.00
N GLY A 131 -2.22 1.33 -6.23
CA GLY A 131 -2.07 1.91 -7.56
C GLY A 131 -3.39 2.40 -8.14
N GLY A 132 -3.64 3.72 -8.06
CA GLY A 132 -4.80 4.36 -8.67
C GLY A 132 -6.15 3.74 -8.26
N ASP A 133 -6.97 3.42 -9.26
CA ASP A 133 -8.34 2.93 -9.05
C ASP A 133 -8.48 1.53 -8.44
N SER A 134 -7.37 0.86 -8.11
CA SER A 134 -7.42 -0.53 -7.63
C SER A 134 -7.78 -0.68 -6.15
N VAL A 135 -7.82 0.40 -5.37
CA VAL A 135 -8.15 0.37 -3.93
C VAL A 135 -9.47 -0.37 -3.68
N LEU A 136 -10.51 -0.03 -4.44
CA LEU A 136 -11.83 -0.65 -4.29
C LEU A 136 -11.80 -2.16 -4.56
N GLN A 137 -11.11 -2.57 -5.61
CA GLN A 137 -11.01 -3.98 -5.98
C GLN A 137 -10.22 -4.77 -4.92
N LEU A 138 -9.21 -4.16 -4.31
CA LEU A 138 -8.45 -4.79 -3.23
C LEU A 138 -9.25 -4.90 -1.94
N ILE A 139 -10.09 -3.92 -1.60
CA ILE A 139 -11.06 -4.03 -0.50
C ILE A 139 -11.98 -5.23 -0.74
N GLN A 140 -12.63 -5.29 -1.90
CA GLN A 140 -13.56 -6.37 -2.24
C GLN A 140 -12.89 -7.75 -2.19
N LEU A 141 -11.65 -7.84 -2.63
CA LEU A 141 -10.88 -9.07 -2.53
C LEU A 141 -10.58 -9.45 -1.09
N ALA A 142 -10.06 -8.50 -0.31
CA ALA A 142 -9.74 -8.72 1.09
C ALA A 142 -10.95 -9.18 1.88
N GLU A 143 -12.11 -8.53 1.69
CA GLU A 143 -13.37 -8.92 2.32
C GLU A 143 -13.78 -10.36 1.96
N LYS A 144 -13.65 -10.76 0.69
CA LYS A 144 -13.94 -12.14 0.27
C LYS A 144 -13.07 -13.18 0.96
N PHE A 145 -11.83 -12.84 1.28
CA PHE A 145 -10.93 -13.70 2.06
C PHE A 145 -11.06 -13.51 3.58
N GLY A 146 -12.00 -12.69 4.05
CA GLY A 146 -12.18 -12.39 5.47
C GLY A 146 -10.98 -11.63 6.06
N ILE A 147 -10.31 -10.80 5.26
CA ILE A 147 -9.21 -9.93 5.70
C ILE A 147 -9.82 -8.60 6.13
N PRO A 148 -9.73 -8.20 7.41
CA PRO A 148 -10.11 -6.87 7.82
C PRO A 148 -9.29 -5.84 7.05
N CYS A 149 -9.97 -4.86 6.46
CA CYS A 149 -9.26 -3.84 5.67
C CYS A 149 -10.00 -2.52 5.62
N ILE A 150 -9.26 -1.48 5.33
CA ILE A 150 -9.76 -0.16 4.92
C ILE A 150 -9.03 0.27 3.65
N GLY A 151 -9.68 1.11 2.87
CA GLY A 151 -9.06 1.76 1.72
C GLY A 151 -9.14 3.27 1.86
N ILE A 152 -8.13 3.94 1.36
CA ILE A 152 -8.04 5.39 1.34
C ILE A 152 -7.75 5.84 -0.08
N ARG A 153 -8.55 6.77 -0.58
CA ARG A 153 -8.43 7.35 -1.92
C ARG A 153 -8.43 8.86 -1.88
N ASP A 154 -7.82 9.44 -2.87
CA ASP A 154 -8.02 10.84 -3.19
C ASP A 154 -9.48 11.11 -3.61
N SER A 155 -10.02 12.28 -3.24
CA SER A 155 -11.36 12.67 -3.68
C SER A 155 -11.38 13.17 -5.12
N ASP A 156 -10.23 13.57 -5.66
CA ASP A 156 -10.08 14.18 -7.00
C ASP A 156 -11.04 15.37 -7.25
N GLY A 157 -11.52 15.99 -6.16
CA GLY A 157 -12.50 17.05 -6.19
C GLY A 157 -13.95 16.57 -6.19
N ASP A 158 -14.20 15.26 -6.16
CA ASP A 158 -15.51 14.68 -5.90
C ASP A 158 -15.66 14.36 -4.40
N ASN A 159 -16.20 15.33 -3.67
CA ASN A 159 -16.42 15.21 -2.23
C ASN A 159 -17.72 14.46 -1.88
N THR A 160 -18.34 13.78 -2.83
CA THR A 160 -19.50 12.94 -2.55
C THR A 160 -19.12 11.84 -1.58
N PRO A 161 -19.80 11.72 -0.44
CA PRO A 161 -19.51 10.65 0.51
C PRO A 161 -19.64 9.29 -0.17
N THR A 162 -18.66 8.42 0.09
CA THR A 162 -18.73 7.05 -0.41
C THR A 162 -19.75 6.25 0.38
N SER A 163 -20.62 5.53 -0.30
CA SER A 163 -21.51 4.52 0.31
C SER A 163 -20.82 3.16 0.47
N ILE A 164 -19.57 3.05 0.03
CA ILE A 164 -18.83 1.79 0.07
C ILE A 164 -18.25 1.60 1.46
N PRO A 165 -18.60 0.53 2.16
CA PRO A 165 -18.01 0.22 3.45
C PRO A 165 -16.48 0.13 3.35
N ASN A 166 -15.80 0.55 4.41
CA ASN A 166 -14.34 0.47 4.51
C ASN A 166 -13.55 1.28 3.47
N LEU A 167 -14.21 2.14 2.69
CA LEU A 167 -13.55 3.06 1.78
C LEU A 167 -13.68 4.50 2.30
N TRP A 168 -12.55 5.16 2.46
CA TRP A 168 -12.44 6.54 2.88
C TRP A 168 -11.91 7.39 1.73
N LYS A 169 -12.38 8.62 1.65
CA LYS A 169 -11.85 9.62 0.71
C LYS A 169 -11.25 10.78 1.49
N THR A 170 -10.23 11.40 0.92
CA THR A 170 -9.75 12.70 1.41
C THR A 170 -10.89 13.72 1.34
N THR A 171 -10.93 14.66 2.27
CA THR A 171 -11.93 15.75 2.25
C THR A 171 -11.48 16.87 1.31
N GLU A 172 -10.18 16.99 1.11
CA GLU A 172 -9.57 17.81 0.07
C GLU A 172 -9.36 16.98 -1.20
N ARG A 173 -8.92 17.65 -2.26
CA ARG A 173 -8.76 17.03 -3.58
C ARG A 173 -7.85 15.80 -3.58
N ASP A 174 -6.77 15.86 -2.83
CA ASP A 174 -5.75 14.81 -2.74
C ASP A 174 -5.11 14.80 -1.36
N PHE A 175 -4.31 13.78 -1.09
CA PHE A 175 -3.69 13.56 0.21
C PHE A 175 -2.77 14.71 0.63
N GLU A 176 -1.99 15.27 -0.31
CA GLU A 176 -1.12 16.40 0.01
C GLU A 176 -1.92 17.66 0.39
N ALA A 177 -3.06 17.89 -0.25
CA ALA A 177 -3.95 18.98 0.13
C ALA A 177 -4.61 18.74 1.49
N GLU A 178 -4.92 17.48 1.83
CA GLU A 178 -5.40 17.12 3.17
C GLU A 178 -4.35 17.44 4.24
N LEU A 179 -3.07 17.16 3.99
CA LEU A 179 -1.97 17.47 4.91
C LEU A 179 -1.81 18.98 5.15
N MET A 180 -2.15 19.80 4.15
CA MET A 180 -2.10 21.26 4.29
C MET A 180 -3.04 21.80 5.37
N LYS A 181 -4.07 21.08 5.76
CA LYS A 181 -4.96 21.47 6.86
C LYS A 181 -4.24 21.53 8.21
N LEU A 182 -3.14 20.79 8.38
CA LEU A 182 -2.31 20.91 9.58
C LEU A 182 -1.81 22.34 9.79
N ILE A 183 -1.53 23.06 8.70
CA ILE A 183 -1.11 24.46 8.74
C ILE A 183 -2.28 25.34 9.18
N ASP A 184 -3.49 25.08 8.68
CA ASP A 184 -4.68 25.87 9.01
C ASP A 184 -5.06 25.78 10.49
N ILE A 185 -4.78 24.65 11.12
CA ILE A 185 -5.06 24.43 12.55
C ILE A 185 -3.85 24.70 13.45
N GLY A 186 -2.78 25.31 12.90
CA GLY A 186 -1.58 25.67 13.65
C GLY A 186 -0.72 24.48 14.10
N ARG A 187 -0.75 23.37 13.35
CA ARG A 187 0.02 22.14 13.62
C ARG A 187 1.09 21.89 12.55
N GLU A 188 1.67 22.96 12.01
CA GLU A 188 2.73 22.89 11.02
C GLU A 188 3.95 22.10 11.50
N GLU A 189 4.24 22.15 12.80
CA GLU A 189 5.34 21.42 13.40
C GLU A 189 5.25 19.91 13.17
N VAL A 190 4.03 19.33 13.14
CA VAL A 190 3.83 17.90 12.87
C VAL A 190 4.28 17.55 11.48
N LEU A 191 3.92 18.40 10.52
CA LEU A 191 4.31 18.20 9.12
C LEU A 191 5.83 18.35 8.94
N CYS A 192 6.41 19.40 9.56
CA CYS A 192 7.84 19.62 9.54
C CYS A 192 8.61 18.43 10.15
N ASP A 193 8.19 17.97 11.31
CA ASP A 193 8.84 16.85 12.01
C ASP A 193 8.85 15.58 11.20
N ILE A 194 7.73 15.23 10.55
CA ILE A 194 7.64 14.04 9.70
C ILE A 194 8.58 14.13 8.51
N LEU A 195 8.61 15.28 7.84
CA LEU A 195 9.51 15.49 6.72
C LEU A 195 10.98 15.43 7.13
N CYS A 196 11.31 15.92 8.32
CA CYS A 196 12.67 15.93 8.86
C CYS A 196 13.13 14.58 9.39
N GLU A 197 12.21 13.77 9.91
CA GLU A 197 12.52 12.41 10.35
C GLU A 197 12.98 11.54 9.16
N TYR A 198 12.37 11.76 8.00
CA TYR A 198 12.75 11.06 6.78
C TYR A 198 14.11 11.53 6.23
N ASP A 199 14.43 12.80 6.35
CA ASP A 199 15.68 13.39 5.88
C ASP A 199 16.03 14.64 6.71
N SER A 200 16.95 14.49 7.66
CA SER A 200 17.36 15.58 8.56
C SER A 200 17.93 16.79 7.83
N GLU A 201 18.42 16.63 6.61
CA GLU A 201 18.92 17.72 5.78
C GLU A 201 17.77 18.48 5.10
N LYS A 202 16.58 17.95 5.04
CA LYS A 202 15.43 18.56 4.36
C LYS A 202 14.96 19.86 5.00
N GLN A 203 15.15 20.04 6.31
CA GLN A 203 14.84 21.32 6.96
C GLN A 203 15.58 22.50 6.32
N GLU A 204 16.78 22.25 5.81
CA GLU A 204 17.60 23.26 5.15
C GLU A 204 17.55 23.19 3.63
N ARG A 205 16.80 22.25 3.08
CA ARG A 205 16.72 22.04 1.64
C ARG A 205 16.21 23.30 0.95
N ILE A 206 16.98 23.81 0.02
CA ILE A 206 16.60 24.92 -0.82
C ILE A 206 15.54 24.42 -1.81
N LEU A 207 14.41 25.09 -1.84
CA LEU A 207 13.43 24.85 -2.86
C LEU A 207 13.87 25.49 -4.17
N ASN A 208 14.11 24.67 -5.18
CA ASN A 208 14.42 25.17 -6.50
C ASN A 208 13.13 25.65 -7.19
N ALA A 209 12.98 26.95 -7.40
CA ALA A 209 11.76 27.53 -7.98
C ALA A 209 11.53 27.15 -9.44
N GLN A 210 12.55 26.68 -10.16
CA GLN A 210 12.33 26.14 -11.50
C GLN A 210 11.60 24.80 -11.45
N ALA A 211 11.77 24.02 -10.36
CA ALA A 211 11.01 22.82 -10.10
C ALA A 211 9.63 23.14 -9.49
N LEU A 212 9.38 24.35 -9.03
CA LEU A 212 8.05 24.89 -8.70
C LEU A 212 7.09 24.85 -9.85
N ASN A 213 7.43 24.16 -10.76
CA ASN A 213 6.81 24.08 -12.01
C ASN A 213 5.30 24.13 -11.90
N LYS A 214 4.71 24.69 -12.90
CA LYS A 214 3.29 24.78 -13.26
C LYS A 214 2.37 23.69 -12.68
N ARG A 215 2.91 22.57 -12.22
CA ARG A 215 2.15 21.44 -11.66
C ARG A 215 1.74 21.64 -10.20
N ALA A 216 2.65 22.01 -9.29
CA ALA A 216 2.32 22.34 -7.90
C ALA A 216 1.41 23.59 -7.87
N TYR A 217 1.75 24.54 -8.68
CA TYR A 217 1.00 25.76 -8.90
C TYR A 217 -0.44 25.51 -9.36
N LYS A 218 -0.60 24.65 -10.36
CA LYS A 218 -1.89 24.33 -10.94
C LYS A 218 -2.69 23.38 -10.07
N LYS A 219 -2.00 22.49 -9.34
CA LYS A 219 -2.64 21.44 -8.56
C LYS A 219 -3.14 21.94 -7.20
N TYR A 220 -2.33 22.72 -6.49
CA TYR A 220 -2.64 23.07 -5.11
C TYR A 220 -3.30 24.45 -4.95
N GLY A 221 -3.27 25.30 -5.97
CA GLY A 221 -4.01 26.55 -6.01
C GLY A 221 -3.62 27.61 -4.95
N TYR A 222 -2.60 27.32 -4.14
CA TYR A 222 -2.20 28.19 -3.03
C TYR A 222 -1.26 29.32 -3.43
N LEU A 223 -0.72 29.24 -4.63
CA LEU A 223 0.26 30.16 -5.14
C LEU A 223 -0.30 31.04 -6.23
N THR A 224 -0.29 32.35 -6.01
CA THR A 224 -0.59 33.35 -7.03
C THR A 224 0.64 33.85 -7.78
N ALA A 225 1.83 33.60 -7.22
CA ALA A 225 3.13 33.94 -7.82
C ALA A 225 4.21 32.92 -7.43
N PRO A 226 5.21 32.65 -8.30
CA PRO A 226 6.29 31.74 -7.94
C PRO A 226 7.04 32.27 -6.73
N ILE A 227 7.30 31.41 -5.76
CA ILE A 227 8.19 31.70 -4.66
C ILE A 227 9.61 31.82 -5.21
N SER A 228 10.42 32.69 -4.63
CA SER A 228 11.83 32.88 -4.98
C SER A 228 12.59 31.53 -4.90
N THR A 229 13.58 31.38 -5.76
CA THR A 229 14.29 30.17 -6.09
C THR A 229 15.09 29.53 -4.96
N ASP A 230 15.41 30.29 -3.91
CA ASP A 230 16.37 29.88 -2.88
C ASP A 230 15.77 29.97 -1.48
N LEU A 231 14.46 29.72 -1.36
CA LEU A 231 13.76 29.83 -0.10
C LEU A 231 13.97 28.58 0.75
N LYS A 232 14.54 28.75 1.92
CA LYS A 232 14.63 27.72 2.95
C LYS A 232 13.46 27.83 3.91
N LEU A 233 13.09 26.73 4.57
CA LEU A 233 12.05 26.76 5.60
C LEU A 233 12.39 27.74 6.74
N SER A 234 13.68 27.88 7.08
CA SER A 234 14.18 28.85 8.08
C SER A 234 13.89 30.31 7.69
N ASP A 235 13.75 30.61 6.41
CA ASP A 235 13.58 31.97 5.89
C ASP A 235 12.11 32.37 5.79
N ILE A 236 11.19 31.44 6.10
CA ILE A 236 9.75 31.67 6.00
C ILE A 236 9.22 32.20 7.32
N ASP A 237 8.50 33.29 7.23
CA ASP A 237 7.68 33.74 8.36
C ASP A 237 6.57 32.73 8.62
N LYS A 238 6.75 31.92 9.63
CA LYS A 238 5.80 30.86 10.04
C LYS A 238 4.46 31.40 10.52
N THR A 239 4.37 32.68 10.81
CA THR A 239 3.09 33.36 11.12
C THR A 239 2.28 33.66 9.87
N ASN A 240 2.90 33.60 8.70
CA ASN A 240 2.24 33.83 7.42
C ASN A 240 1.80 32.50 6.81
N ILE A 241 0.54 32.11 7.09
CA ILE A 241 -0.08 30.87 6.62
C ILE A 241 0.01 30.71 5.09
N THR A 242 -0.14 31.80 4.35
CA THR A 242 -0.06 31.76 2.88
C THR A 242 1.34 31.37 2.41
N ASN A 243 2.37 31.92 3.03
CA ASN A 243 3.75 31.57 2.70
C ASN A 243 4.12 30.15 3.10
N LEU A 244 3.65 29.69 4.26
CA LEU A 244 3.81 28.29 4.70
C LEU A 244 3.16 27.33 3.72
N LYS A 245 1.91 27.53 3.37
CA LYS A 245 1.21 26.69 2.40
C LYS A 245 1.91 26.70 1.04
N ALA A 246 2.38 27.84 0.61
CA ALA A 246 3.14 27.97 -0.61
C ALA A 246 4.44 27.16 -0.57
N TYR A 247 5.15 27.19 0.56
CA TYR A 247 6.37 26.41 0.77
C TYR A 247 6.09 24.91 0.67
N TYR A 248 5.16 24.39 1.48
CA TYR A 248 4.86 22.95 1.52
C TYR A 248 4.26 22.44 0.21
N SER A 249 3.36 23.21 -0.42
CA SER A 249 2.84 22.84 -1.76
C SER A 249 3.92 22.70 -2.79
N THR A 250 4.92 23.56 -2.71
CA THR A 250 6.11 23.52 -3.58
C THR A 250 6.93 22.28 -3.28
N TRP A 251 7.18 22.03 -2.00
CA TRP A 251 7.94 20.87 -1.56
C TRP A 251 7.27 19.57 -2.03
N PHE A 252 5.98 19.39 -1.84
CA PHE A 252 5.24 18.24 -2.33
C PHE A 252 5.26 18.13 -3.85
N GLY A 253 5.14 19.24 -4.55
CA GLY A 253 5.21 19.25 -6.02
C GLY A 253 6.55 18.79 -6.58
N ILE A 254 7.65 19.03 -5.85
CA ILE A 254 9.00 18.61 -6.23
C ILE A 254 9.26 17.15 -5.86
N ASN A 255 8.80 16.72 -4.68
CA ASN A 255 9.19 15.45 -4.07
C ASN A 255 8.12 14.35 -4.19
N LYS A 256 7.01 14.61 -4.85
CA LYS A 256 5.90 13.66 -4.98
C LYS A 256 6.27 12.28 -5.56
N SER A 257 7.34 12.22 -6.32
CA SER A 257 7.82 10.97 -6.95
C SER A 257 9.04 10.36 -6.24
N GLN A 258 9.43 10.92 -5.09
CA GLN A 258 10.51 10.37 -4.28
C GLN A 258 9.86 9.76 -3.03
N PRO A 259 10.00 8.44 -2.84
CA PRO A 259 9.53 7.77 -1.65
C PRO A 259 10.24 8.27 -0.40
#